data_cc126c7be26320c7c11458b7d325a406
#
_entry.id   cc126c7be26320c7c11458b7d325a406
#
_cell.length_a   1.000
_cell.length_b   1.000
_cell.length_c   1.000
_cell.angle_alpha   90.00
_cell.angle_beta   90.00
_cell.angle_gamma   90.00
#
_symmetry.space_group_name_H-M   'P 1'
#
loop_
_entity.id
_entity.type
_entity.pdbx_description
1 polymer ?
#
loop_
_entity_poly.entity_id
_entity_poly.type
_entity_poly.pdbx_seq_one_letter_code
_entity_poly.pdbx_strand_id
1 'polypeptide(L)'
;FADKLVELDEPNQPVIDTCIALAEKYNVAIFSGRSEATKPTTIKWLKKHGVSFDILKMRPTNHPWKFMPDDKLKQHWLDDLFPIDSKRLDIVCVFDDRDKVVDMWRKNGLTCMQVAPGNF
;
A
#
# COMPACT_ATOMS: atom_id res chain seq x y z
N PHE A 1 -0.52 -4.33 -12.87
CA PHE A 1 -0.41 -5.77 -12.66
C PHE A 1 -1.71 -6.45 -13.05
N ALA A 2 -1.62 -7.62 -13.67
CA ALA A 2 -2.78 -8.44 -13.98
C ALA A 2 -3.27 -9.16 -12.72
N ASP A 3 -4.56 -9.50 -12.67
CA ASP A 3 -5.18 -10.16 -11.53
C ASP A 3 -4.44 -11.44 -11.13
N LYS A 4 -4.05 -12.23 -12.11
CA LYS A 4 -3.37 -13.50 -11.88
C LYS A 4 -2.02 -13.32 -11.19
N LEU A 5 -1.37 -12.14 -11.31
CA LEU A 5 -0.08 -11.90 -10.67
C LEU A 5 -0.21 -11.81 -9.16
N VAL A 6 -1.38 -11.41 -8.65
CA VAL A 6 -1.62 -11.36 -7.20
C VAL A 6 -1.49 -12.74 -6.58
N GLU A 7 -1.96 -13.79 -7.27
CA GLU A 7 -1.86 -15.17 -6.79
C GLU A 7 -0.51 -15.83 -7.11
N LEU A 8 0.12 -15.42 -8.22
CA LEU A 8 1.36 -16.05 -8.69
C LEU A 8 2.62 -15.36 -8.17
N ASP A 9 2.50 -14.13 -7.65
CA ASP A 9 3.64 -13.41 -7.11
C ASP A 9 4.28 -14.18 -5.96
N GLU A 10 5.59 -14.27 -6.01
CA GLU A 10 6.37 -14.78 -4.89
C GLU A 10 6.21 -13.81 -3.72
N PRO A 11 5.83 -14.29 -2.53
CA PRO A 11 5.74 -13.40 -1.39
C PRO A 11 7.12 -12.93 -0.95
N ASN A 12 7.24 -11.64 -0.65
CA ASN A 12 8.43 -11.12 0.03
C ASN A 12 8.28 -11.47 1.51
N GLN A 13 8.77 -12.61 1.91
CA GLN A 13 8.55 -13.16 3.24
C GLN A 13 9.04 -12.25 4.36
N PRO A 14 10.20 -11.59 4.28
CA PRO A 14 10.61 -10.64 5.32
C PRO A 14 9.63 -9.48 5.50
N VAL A 15 9.05 -8.98 4.44
CA VAL A 15 8.04 -7.92 4.51
C VAL A 15 6.75 -8.44 5.14
N ILE A 16 6.31 -9.63 4.74
CA ILE A 16 5.12 -10.28 5.31
C ILE A 16 5.30 -10.50 6.81
N ASP A 17 6.42 -11.06 7.22
CA ASP A 17 6.73 -11.32 8.63
C ASP A 17 6.74 -10.02 9.44
N THR A 18 7.30 -8.96 8.88
CA THR A 18 7.32 -7.64 9.51
C THR A 18 5.92 -7.08 9.67
N CYS A 19 5.10 -7.18 8.63
CA CYS A 19 3.71 -6.73 8.67
C CYS A 19 2.90 -7.48 9.73
N ILE A 20 3.07 -8.80 9.81
CA ILE A 20 2.38 -9.63 10.82
C ILE A 20 2.78 -9.19 12.23
N ALA A 21 4.08 -8.98 12.46
CA ALA A 21 4.59 -8.56 13.77
C ALA A 21 4.07 -7.17 14.16
N LEU A 22 4.08 -6.22 13.22
CA LEU A 22 3.61 -4.86 13.48
C LEU A 22 2.10 -4.79 13.67
N ALA A 23 1.34 -5.67 13.02
CA ALA A 23 -0.12 -5.71 13.14
C ALA A 23 -0.59 -6.06 14.56
N GLU A 24 0.25 -6.67 15.37
CA GLU A 24 -0.06 -6.95 16.77
C GLU A 24 -0.12 -5.67 17.61
N LYS A 25 0.60 -4.64 17.19
CA LYS A 25 0.72 -3.39 17.95
C LYS A 25 0.06 -2.20 17.25
N TYR A 26 0.03 -2.19 15.93
CA TYR A 26 -0.42 -1.06 15.14
C TYR A 26 -1.54 -1.47 14.18
N ASN A 27 -2.38 -0.51 13.81
CA ASN A 27 -3.30 -0.68 12.71
C ASN A 27 -2.52 -0.68 11.39
N VAL A 28 -3.01 -1.46 10.43
CA VAL A 28 -2.38 -1.63 9.12
C VAL A 28 -3.28 -1.07 8.04
N ALA A 29 -2.74 -0.17 7.23
CA ALA A 29 -3.39 0.33 6.02
C ALA A 29 -2.58 -0.14 4.81
N ILE A 30 -3.27 -0.71 3.84
CA ILE A 30 -2.66 -1.18 2.59
C ILE A 30 -3.18 -0.31 1.45
N PHE A 31 -2.25 0.35 0.74
CA PHE A 31 -2.53 1.15 -0.44
C PHE A 31 -1.91 0.44 -1.64
N SER A 32 -2.75 -0.07 -2.52
CA SER A 32 -2.32 -0.81 -3.71
C SER A 32 -2.70 -0.08 -4.99
N GLY A 33 -1.77 0.05 -5.91
CA GLY A 33 -2.04 0.58 -7.24
C GLY A 33 -2.79 -0.40 -8.15
N ARG A 34 -3.03 -1.62 -7.71
CA ARG A 34 -3.79 -2.62 -8.47
C ARG A 34 -5.26 -2.24 -8.52
N SER A 35 -5.94 -2.66 -9.60
CA SER A 35 -7.36 -2.38 -9.79
C SER A 35 -8.22 -2.98 -8.67
N GLU A 36 -9.23 -2.25 -8.22
CA GLU A 36 -10.21 -2.76 -7.26
C GLU A 36 -11.02 -3.94 -7.81
N ALA A 37 -11.01 -4.14 -9.13
CA ALA A 37 -11.61 -5.33 -9.74
C ALA A 37 -10.93 -6.62 -9.26
N THR A 38 -9.68 -6.53 -8.81
CA THR A 38 -8.91 -7.67 -8.26
C THR A 38 -9.00 -7.77 -6.74
N LYS A 39 -9.85 -6.99 -6.11
CA LYS A 39 -9.92 -6.92 -4.65
C LYS A 39 -10.22 -8.28 -4.00
N PRO A 40 -11.18 -9.09 -4.50
CA PRO A 40 -11.42 -10.40 -3.91
C PRO A 40 -10.18 -11.30 -3.93
N THR A 41 -9.45 -11.32 -5.04
CA THR A 41 -8.21 -12.09 -5.20
C THR A 41 -7.13 -11.58 -4.24
N THR A 42 -7.02 -10.27 -4.12
CA THR A 42 -6.05 -9.63 -3.22
C THR A 42 -6.33 -9.99 -1.75
N ILE A 43 -7.59 -9.91 -1.32
CA ILE A 43 -7.99 -10.27 0.05
C ILE A 43 -7.67 -11.74 0.33
N LYS A 44 -7.94 -12.61 -0.62
CA LYS A 44 -7.66 -14.04 -0.50
C LYS A 44 -6.16 -14.30 -0.35
N TRP A 45 -5.33 -13.60 -1.12
CA TRP A 45 -3.88 -13.70 -1.04
C TRP A 45 -3.37 -13.22 0.33
N LEU A 46 -3.88 -12.08 0.83
CA LEU A 46 -3.52 -11.55 2.13
C LEU A 46 -3.86 -12.52 3.26
N LYS A 47 -5.04 -13.10 3.22
CA LYS A 47 -5.46 -14.12 4.19
C LYS A 47 -4.58 -15.34 4.15
N LYS A 48 -4.24 -15.82 2.95
CA LYS A 48 -3.37 -16.98 2.75
C LYS A 48 -2.02 -16.78 3.42
N HIS A 49 -1.49 -15.57 3.39
CA HIS A 49 -0.19 -15.25 3.96
C HIS A 49 -0.26 -14.69 5.39
N GLY A 50 -1.44 -14.69 6.00
CA GLY A 50 -1.62 -14.27 7.38
C GLY A 50 -1.53 -12.76 7.62
N VAL A 51 -1.69 -11.97 6.58
CA VAL A 51 -1.64 -10.50 6.68
C VAL A 51 -3.02 -9.97 6.99
N SER A 52 -3.19 -9.36 8.17
CA SER A 52 -4.41 -8.65 8.54
C SER A 52 -4.27 -7.16 8.23
N PHE A 53 -5.40 -6.51 7.98
CA PHE A 53 -5.41 -5.09 7.67
C PHE A 53 -6.70 -4.45 8.19
N ASP A 54 -6.62 -3.15 8.45
CA ASP A 54 -7.75 -2.33 8.89
C ASP A 54 -8.31 -1.53 7.73
N ILE A 55 -7.44 -1.11 6.79
CA ILE A 55 -7.80 -0.36 5.60
C ILE A 55 -7.13 -1.02 4.39
N LEU A 56 -7.90 -1.21 3.33
CA LEU A 56 -7.38 -1.64 2.04
C LEU A 56 -7.93 -0.71 0.96
N LYS A 57 -7.03 0.04 0.34
CA LYS A 57 -7.35 0.91 -0.79
C LYS A 57 -6.76 0.34 -2.06
N MET A 58 -7.58 0.23 -3.09
CA MET A 58 -7.16 -0.24 -4.40
C MET A 58 -7.64 0.74 -5.46
N ARG A 59 -6.98 0.75 -6.61
CA ARG A 59 -7.24 1.67 -7.71
C ARG A 59 -8.68 1.56 -8.20
N PRO A 60 -9.46 2.65 -8.19
CA PRO A 60 -10.80 2.63 -8.75
C PRO A 60 -10.78 2.32 -10.25
N THR A 61 -11.85 1.73 -10.74
CA THR A 61 -11.96 1.36 -12.16
C THR A 61 -12.49 2.50 -13.04
N ASN A 62 -13.01 3.56 -12.42
CA ASN A 62 -13.57 4.71 -13.14
C ASN A 62 -12.53 5.80 -13.38
N HIS A 63 -12.76 6.58 -14.43
CA HIS A 63 -11.99 7.78 -14.74
C HIS A 63 -12.26 8.87 -13.68
N PRO A 64 -11.26 9.67 -13.27
CA PRO A 64 -9.88 9.72 -13.77
C PRO A 64 -8.92 8.77 -13.04
N TRP A 65 -9.35 8.10 -12.00
CA TRP A 65 -8.52 7.32 -11.09
C TRP A 65 -7.83 6.14 -11.77
N LYS A 66 -8.52 5.54 -12.74
CA LYS A 66 -8.04 4.36 -13.46
C LYS A 66 -6.64 4.53 -14.05
N PHE A 67 -6.31 5.73 -14.52
CA PHE A 67 -5.04 6.02 -15.19
C PHE A 67 -4.13 6.94 -14.38
N MET A 68 -4.49 7.26 -13.14
CA MET A 68 -3.68 8.14 -12.32
C MET A 68 -2.35 7.47 -11.95
N PRO A 69 -1.21 8.18 -12.03
CA PRO A 69 0.06 7.63 -11.57
C PRO A 69 -0.01 7.20 -10.11
N ASP A 70 0.70 6.14 -9.76
CA ASP A 70 0.67 5.55 -8.42
C ASP A 70 1.00 6.55 -7.31
N ASP A 71 2.00 7.39 -7.51
CA ASP A 71 2.38 8.38 -6.52
C ASP A 71 1.27 9.41 -6.28
N LYS A 72 0.56 9.81 -7.34
CA LYS A 72 -0.57 10.73 -7.24
C LYS A 72 -1.78 10.09 -6.58
N LEU A 73 -2.06 8.85 -6.94
CA LEU A 73 -3.17 8.09 -6.36
C LEU A 73 -2.97 7.88 -4.86
N LYS A 74 -1.78 7.46 -4.46
CA LYS A 74 -1.45 7.23 -3.05
C LYS A 74 -1.38 8.54 -2.26
N GLN A 75 -0.93 9.63 -2.87
CA GLN A 75 -0.99 10.97 -2.26
C GLN A 75 -2.44 11.35 -1.96
N HIS A 76 -3.34 11.11 -2.91
CA HIS A 76 -4.76 11.41 -2.72
C HIS A 76 -5.34 10.62 -1.54
N TRP A 77 -5.04 9.32 -1.45
CA TRP A 77 -5.52 8.50 -0.33
C TRP A 77 -4.92 8.96 1.00
N LEU A 78 -3.65 9.35 1.00
CA LEU A 78 -2.99 9.89 2.18
C LEU A 78 -3.72 11.14 2.69
N ASP A 79 -4.00 12.08 1.78
CA ASP A 79 -4.66 13.33 2.13
C ASP A 79 -6.08 13.11 2.63
N ASP A 80 -6.79 12.14 2.03
CA ASP A 80 -8.18 11.84 2.38
C ASP A 80 -8.30 11.13 3.73
N LEU A 81 -7.48 10.12 3.96
CA LEU A 81 -7.58 9.26 5.13
C LEU A 81 -6.75 9.76 6.33
N PHE A 82 -5.66 10.46 6.07
CA PHE A 82 -4.75 10.97 7.09
C PHE A 82 -4.45 12.45 6.88
N PRO A 83 -5.47 13.32 7.10
CA PRO A 83 -5.30 14.76 6.89
C PRO A 83 -4.12 15.32 7.67
N ILE A 84 -3.42 16.28 7.06
CA ILE A 84 -2.19 16.85 7.60
C ILE A 84 -2.38 17.50 8.97
N ASP A 85 -3.57 18.03 9.24
CA ASP A 85 -3.85 18.77 10.47
C ASP A 85 -4.27 17.87 11.64
N SER A 86 -4.50 16.59 11.41
CA SER A 86 -5.08 15.75 12.46
C SER A 86 -4.47 14.36 12.58
N LYS A 87 -4.41 13.61 11.49
CA LYS A 87 -4.09 12.17 11.55
C LYS A 87 -2.75 11.78 10.95
N ARG A 88 -2.08 12.69 10.24
CA ARG A 88 -0.81 12.37 9.56
C ARG A 88 0.28 11.95 10.56
N LEU A 89 0.31 12.54 11.73
CA LEU A 89 1.28 12.21 12.78
C LEU A 89 1.07 10.84 13.41
N ASP A 90 -0.11 10.23 13.20
CA ASP A 90 -0.40 8.90 13.71
C ASP A 90 0.28 7.81 12.89
N ILE A 91 0.78 8.13 11.70
CA ILE A 91 1.47 7.16 10.85
C ILE A 91 2.88 6.92 11.41
N VAL A 92 3.13 5.69 11.82
CA VAL A 92 4.42 5.30 12.40
C VAL A 92 5.48 5.18 11.32
N CYS A 93 5.20 4.44 10.25
CA CYS A 93 6.08 4.30 9.10
C CYS A 93 5.33 3.72 7.92
N VAL A 94 5.98 3.76 6.75
CA VAL A 94 5.45 3.24 5.50
C VAL A 94 6.47 2.28 4.90
N PHE A 95 6.00 1.22 4.27
CA PHE A 95 6.81 0.30 3.47
C PHE A 95 6.36 0.40 2.03
N ASP A 96 7.29 0.62 1.12
CA ASP A 96 7.01 0.66 -0.31
C ASP A 96 8.30 0.30 -1.08
N ASP A 97 8.17 -0.03 -2.36
CA ASP A 97 9.33 -0.40 -3.17
C ASP A 97 9.58 0.53 -4.36
N ARG A 98 8.55 1.18 -4.87
CA ARG A 98 8.67 2.00 -6.07
C ARG A 98 9.27 3.36 -5.75
N ASP A 99 10.36 3.72 -6.42
CA ASP A 99 11.13 4.95 -6.13
C ASP A 99 10.26 6.20 -6.08
N LYS A 100 9.41 6.42 -7.07
CA LYS A 100 8.58 7.64 -7.12
C LYS A 100 7.54 7.68 -6.00
N VAL A 101 7.07 6.54 -5.55
CA VAL A 101 6.13 6.45 -4.44
C VAL A 101 6.85 6.64 -3.11
N VAL A 102 8.02 6.03 -2.93
CA VAL A 102 8.88 6.25 -1.77
C VAL A 102 9.21 7.74 -1.62
N ASP A 103 9.59 8.39 -2.72
CA ASP A 103 9.86 9.82 -2.72
C ASP A 103 8.64 10.63 -2.28
N MET A 104 7.46 10.27 -2.75
CA MET A 104 6.21 10.93 -2.36
C MET A 104 5.99 10.82 -0.85
N TRP A 105 6.12 9.61 -0.28
CA TRP A 105 5.97 9.43 1.16
C TRP A 105 6.95 10.29 1.94
N ARG A 106 8.22 10.29 1.55
CA ARG A 106 9.28 11.06 2.22
C ARG A 106 9.08 12.57 2.11
N LYS A 107 8.59 13.06 0.97
CA LYS A 107 8.26 14.48 0.79
C LYS A 107 7.12 14.94 1.70
N ASN A 108 6.27 14.02 2.10
CA ASN A 108 5.20 14.29 3.06
C ASN A 108 5.67 14.21 4.52
N GLY A 109 6.98 14.04 4.75
CA GLY A 109 7.56 13.97 6.08
C GLY A 109 7.43 12.61 6.76
N LEU A 110 7.06 11.58 6.01
CA LEU A 110 6.87 10.24 6.57
C LEU A 110 8.16 9.42 6.48
N THR A 111 8.38 8.58 7.47
CA THR A 111 9.44 7.57 7.42
C THR A 111 9.00 6.47 6.48
N CYS A 112 9.71 6.30 5.38
CA CYS A 112 9.43 5.24 4.42
C CYS A 112 10.64 4.31 4.30
N MET A 113 10.39 3.03 4.53
CA MET A 113 11.38 1.97 4.37
C MET A 113 11.20 1.35 2.99
N GLN A 114 12.19 1.55 2.13
CA GLN A 114 12.15 0.99 0.78
C GLN A 114 12.62 -0.46 0.84
N VAL A 115 11.73 -1.38 0.51
CA VAL A 115 11.93 -2.82 0.75
C VAL A 115 12.56 -3.56 -0.42
N ALA A 116 12.67 -2.92 -1.58
CA ALA A 116 13.30 -3.47 -2.78
C ALA A 116 13.62 -2.34 -3.76
N PRO A 117 14.55 -2.56 -4.71
CA PRO A 117 14.79 -1.59 -5.78
C PRO A 117 13.52 -1.36 -6.61
N GLY A 118 13.25 -0.12 -6.98
CA GLY A 118 11.96 0.21 -7.60
C GLY A 118 12.01 1.36 -8.60
N ASN A 119 12.87 1.30 -9.57
CA ASN A 119 12.98 2.34 -10.61
C ASN A 119 11.96 2.16 -11.76
N PHE A 120 10.87 1.52 -11.48
CA PHE A 120 9.81 1.23 -12.46
C PHE A 120 8.61 2.16 -12.31
#